data_66bbf8c1ecacc27314a1508ad2e79e4a
#
_entry.id   66bbf8c1ecacc27314a1508ad2e79e4a
#
_cell.length_a   1.000
_cell.length_b   1.000
_cell.length_c   1.000
_cell.angle_alpha   90.00
_cell.angle_beta   90.00
_cell.angle_gamma   90.00
#
_symmetry.space_group_name_H-M   'P 1'
#
loop_
_entity.id
_entity.type
_entity.pdbx_description
1 polymer ?
#
loop_
_entity_poly.entity_id
_entity_poly.type
_entity_poly.pdbx_seq_one_letter_code
_entity_poly.pdbx_strand_id
1 'polypeptide(L)'
;MDHAHVLALYASFAGDRLTFLYSGSFHDEHTARLIALQEDHLEQEGAPRPARGKLAFVMVEAYQNIVRHRVKDEGLLHGPGRSVFLLRSTNEAHEVTAINAVRQEDEEKLRVGLERLDGMDLQQLKQVFLRGLQNEERTDRGGAGLGLIEMARRTGNPLRYAFAPIDAQHRLFSLQVLVGAQRAWRSTGPDLFDLQRIVYSQGISLICRGRTPASVQEGLLRMIDRDLDDDRALAERAKHAYLLITGAMADMAVAEEGPMVVVAISPARITISVGAPMAAAEVQRVVQLVRNVNALDAPGLQRRYRDILLGRVETVGGLELSLMDLARRSMGDVRCSELAWSGSPFVVLEVDV
;
A
#
# COMPACT_ATOMS: atom_id res chain seq x y z
N MET A 1 14.79 6.13 -4.88
CA MET A 1 13.74 5.90 -5.90
C MET A 1 13.67 7.12 -6.80
N ASP A 2 13.19 7.02 -8.05
CA ASP A 2 12.93 8.22 -8.84
C ASP A 2 11.70 8.96 -8.28
N HIS A 3 11.88 10.23 -7.91
CA HIS A 3 10.80 11.04 -7.32
C HIS A 3 9.65 11.30 -8.32
N ALA A 4 9.92 11.25 -9.64
CA ALA A 4 8.86 11.29 -10.64
C ALA A 4 7.89 10.10 -10.53
N HIS A 5 8.38 8.92 -10.13
CA HIS A 5 7.51 7.78 -9.84
C HIS A 5 6.63 8.00 -8.62
N VAL A 6 7.14 8.67 -7.57
CA VAL A 6 6.31 9.02 -6.40
C VAL A 6 5.16 9.93 -6.80
N LEU A 7 5.44 10.95 -7.63
CA LEU A 7 4.40 11.84 -8.15
C LEU A 7 3.40 11.08 -9.06
N ALA A 8 3.89 10.22 -9.95
CA ALA A 8 3.03 9.43 -10.84
C ALA A 8 2.10 8.50 -10.06
N LEU A 9 2.61 7.83 -9.01
CA LEU A 9 1.81 7.01 -8.12
C LEU A 9 0.77 7.86 -7.35
N TYR A 10 1.18 9.03 -6.83
CA TYR A 10 0.26 9.95 -6.18
C TYR A 10 -0.88 10.37 -7.12
N ALA A 11 -0.55 10.70 -8.37
CA ALA A 11 -1.51 11.06 -9.41
C ALA A 11 -2.48 9.92 -9.75
N SER A 12 -1.96 8.68 -9.82
CA SER A 12 -2.76 7.49 -10.13
C SER A 12 -3.83 7.19 -9.10
N PHE A 13 -3.62 7.65 -7.86
CA PHE A 13 -4.54 7.48 -6.75
C PHE A 13 -5.31 8.78 -6.40
N ALA A 14 -5.34 9.75 -7.31
CA ALA A 14 -6.06 11.00 -7.09
C ALA A 14 -7.54 10.75 -6.79
N GLY A 15 -8.07 11.41 -5.75
CA GLY A 15 -9.44 11.27 -5.26
C GLY A 15 -9.68 10.06 -4.36
N ASP A 16 -8.67 9.24 -4.06
CA ASP A 16 -8.77 8.26 -3.00
C ASP A 16 -8.61 8.95 -1.63
N ARG A 17 -9.43 8.58 -0.67
CA ARG A 17 -9.27 8.98 0.72
C ARG A 17 -8.25 8.13 1.44
N LEU A 18 -8.21 6.87 1.09
CA LEU A 18 -7.21 5.91 1.53
C LEU A 18 -6.75 5.08 0.34
N THR A 19 -5.45 4.99 0.16
CA THR A 19 -4.83 3.96 -0.67
C THR A 19 -3.84 3.20 0.19
N PHE A 20 -3.97 1.90 0.20
CA PHE A 20 -3.02 1.00 0.85
C PHE A 20 -2.59 -0.07 -0.15
N LEU A 21 -1.29 -0.14 -0.42
CA LEU A 21 -0.69 -1.19 -1.24
C LEU A 21 0.37 -1.90 -0.44
N TYR A 22 0.34 -3.22 -0.47
CA TYR A 22 1.36 -4.08 0.10
C TYR A 22 1.88 -5.07 -0.95
N SER A 23 3.19 -5.21 -1.00
CA SER A 23 3.90 -6.11 -1.90
C SER A 23 5.18 -6.60 -1.23
N GLY A 24 5.03 -7.50 -0.28
CA GLY A 24 6.12 -8.07 0.52
C GLY A 24 5.91 -9.56 0.75
N SER A 25 6.33 -10.03 1.89
CA SER A 25 6.11 -11.40 2.35
C SER A 25 4.67 -11.60 2.79
N PHE A 26 3.89 -12.30 1.98
CA PHE A 26 2.48 -12.57 2.29
C PHE A 26 2.35 -13.72 3.28
N HIS A 27 1.96 -13.41 4.53
CA HIS A 27 1.73 -14.35 5.63
C HIS A 27 0.30 -14.25 6.16
N ASP A 28 -0.27 -15.36 6.64
CA ASP A 28 -1.63 -15.38 7.20
C ASP A 28 -1.82 -14.41 8.37
N GLU A 29 -0.78 -14.17 9.17
CA GLU A 29 -0.81 -13.25 10.31
C GLU A 29 -1.08 -11.79 9.93
N HIS A 30 -0.79 -11.38 8.70
CA HIS A 30 -1.08 -10.02 8.22
C HIS A 30 -2.58 -9.76 8.07
N THR A 31 -3.39 -10.82 7.95
CA THR A 31 -4.84 -10.71 7.77
C THR A 31 -5.51 -9.92 8.90
N ALA A 32 -5.12 -10.21 10.16
CA ALA A 32 -5.66 -9.49 11.32
C ALA A 32 -5.31 -7.98 11.30
N ARG A 33 -4.11 -7.64 10.81
CA ARG A 33 -3.64 -6.25 10.69
C ARG A 33 -4.38 -5.49 9.59
N LEU A 34 -4.65 -6.15 8.47
CA LEU A 34 -5.46 -5.58 7.38
C LEU A 34 -6.89 -5.29 7.84
N ILE A 35 -7.47 -6.16 8.65
CA ILE A 35 -8.80 -5.94 9.23
C ILE A 35 -8.77 -4.72 10.15
N ALA A 36 -7.80 -4.63 11.06
CA ALA A 36 -7.67 -3.51 11.98
C ALA A 36 -7.49 -2.17 11.24
N LEU A 37 -6.66 -2.14 10.19
CA LEU A 37 -6.46 -0.97 9.32
C LEU A 37 -7.78 -0.47 8.73
N GLN A 38 -8.60 -1.39 8.24
CA GLN A 38 -9.87 -1.06 7.62
C GLN A 38 -10.93 -0.65 8.65
N GLU A 39 -10.98 -1.31 9.79
CA GLU A 39 -11.95 -1.01 10.85
C GLU A 39 -11.74 0.41 11.39
N ASP A 40 -10.51 0.79 11.70
CA ASP A 40 -10.17 2.13 12.19
C ASP A 40 -10.53 3.22 11.16
N HIS A 41 -10.21 2.99 9.87
CA HIS A 41 -10.53 3.95 8.81
C HIS A 41 -12.05 4.13 8.65
N LEU A 42 -12.80 3.04 8.54
CA LEU A 42 -14.24 3.08 8.34
C LEU A 42 -15.02 3.53 9.59
N GLU A 43 -14.48 3.32 10.78
CA GLU A 43 -15.10 3.82 12.01
C GLU A 43 -15.00 5.35 12.09
N GLN A 44 -13.86 5.92 11.69
CA GLN A 44 -13.69 7.37 11.60
C GLN A 44 -14.58 8.00 10.54
N GLU A 45 -14.87 7.30 9.46
CA GLU A 45 -15.82 7.75 8.43
C GLU A 45 -17.29 7.52 8.79
N GLY A 46 -17.58 6.91 9.95
CA GLY A 46 -18.94 6.60 10.37
C GLY A 46 -19.65 5.54 9.53
N ALA A 47 -18.88 4.68 8.82
CA ALA A 47 -19.44 3.66 7.96
C ALA A 47 -20.29 2.63 8.74
N PRO A 48 -21.46 2.21 8.22
CA PRO A 48 -22.31 1.21 8.89
C PRO A 48 -21.58 -0.12 9.10
N ARG A 49 -21.81 -0.77 10.25
CA ARG A 49 -21.21 -2.09 10.57
C ARG A 49 -21.34 -3.14 9.46
N PRO A 50 -22.49 -3.27 8.74
CA PRO A 50 -22.59 -4.25 7.66
C PRO A 50 -21.63 -3.97 6.49
N ALA A 51 -21.38 -2.70 6.15
CA ALA A 51 -20.42 -2.33 5.12
C ALA A 51 -18.98 -2.65 5.54
N ARG A 52 -18.64 -2.38 6.82
CA ARG A 52 -17.34 -2.74 7.41
C ARG A 52 -17.09 -4.26 7.33
N GLY A 53 -18.06 -5.08 7.73
CA GLY A 53 -17.94 -6.54 7.67
C GLY A 53 -17.83 -7.11 6.25
N LYS A 54 -18.47 -6.47 5.26
CA LYS A 54 -18.31 -6.86 3.85
C LYS A 54 -16.88 -6.59 3.35
N LEU A 55 -16.36 -5.40 3.61
CA LEU A 55 -15.02 -5.03 3.17
C LEU A 55 -13.96 -5.88 3.86
N ALA A 56 -14.06 -6.08 5.18
CA ALA A 56 -13.16 -6.97 5.92
C ALA A 56 -13.11 -8.37 5.31
N PHE A 57 -14.27 -8.94 5.00
CA PHE A 57 -14.35 -10.26 4.37
C PHE A 57 -13.66 -10.28 3.00
N VAL A 58 -13.95 -9.30 2.12
CA VAL A 58 -13.35 -9.22 0.79
C VAL A 58 -11.83 -9.06 0.88
N MET A 59 -11.34 -8.24 1.80
CA MET A 59 -9.90 -8.05 2.02
C MET A 59 -9.22 -9.34 2.46
N VAL A 60 -9.82 -10.06 3.41
CA VAL A 60 -9.28 -11.34 3.90
C VAL A 60 -9.22 -12.36 2.78
N GLU A 61 -10.31 -12.56 2.05
CA GLU A 61 -10.36 -13.53 0.94
C GLU A 61 -9.40 -13.18 -0.19
N ALA A 62 -9.35 -11.90 -0.59
CA ALA A 62 -8.43 -11.46 -1.64
C ALA A 62 -6.96 -11.64 -1.21
N TYR A 63 -6.62 -11.32 0.04
CA TYR A 63 -5.29 -11.52 0.59
C TYR A 63 -4.93 -13.02 0.68
N GLN A 64 -5.83 -13.84 1.19
CA GLN A 64 -5.64 -15.28 1.30
C GLN A 64 -5.52 -15.96 -0.07
N ASN A 65 -6.19 -15.44 -1.10
CA ASN A 65 -6.00 -15.91 -2.47
C ASN A 65 -4.55 -15.76 -2.92
N ILE A 66 -3.91 -14.63 -2.61
CA ILE A 66 -2.46 -14.46 -2.87
C ILE A 66 -1.66 -15.50 -2.08
N VAL A 67 -1.87 -15.62 -0.76
CA VAL A 67 -1.10 -16.53 0.10
C VAL A 67 -1.19 -17.98 -0.39
N ARG A 68 -2.38 -18.43 -0.78
CA ARG A 68 -2.65 -19.84 -1.11
C ARG A 68 -2.31 -20.20 -2.55
N HIS A 69 -2.49 -19.27 -3.50
CA HIS A 69 -2.49 -19.59 -4.93
C HIS A 69 -1.34 -18.98 -5.72
N ARG A 70 -0.52 -18.09 -5.13
CA ARG A 70 0.67 -17.58 -5.81
C ARG A 70 1.67 -18.68 -6.11
N VAL A 71 2.33 -18.61 -7.23
CA VAL A 71 3.48 -19.45 -7.55
C VAL A 71 4.59 -19.15 -6.54
N LYS A 72 5.18 -20.21 -5.96
CA LYS A 72 6.26 -20.12 -4.94
C LYS A 72 7.64 -20.29 -5.59
N ASP A 73 7.91 -19.50 -6.62
CA ASP A 73 9.22 -19.43 -7.25
C ASP A 73 9.92 -18.14 -6.84
N GLU A 74 11.09 -18.22 -6.25
CA GLU A 74 11.85 -17.07 -5.72
C GLU A 74 12.13 -16.03 -6.80
N GLY A 75 12.49 -16.46 -8.01
CA GLY A 75 12.75 -15.55 -9.13
C GLY A 75 11.51 -14.76 -9.54
N LEU A 76 10.33 -15.38 -9.48
CA LEU A 76 9.06 -14.70 -9.73
C LEU A 76 8.63 -13.81 -8.58
N LEU A 77 8.79 -14.28 -7.32
CA LEU A 77 8.38 -13.53 -6.13
C LEU A 77 9.14 -12.21 -5.97
N HIS A 78 10.41 -12.18 -6.35
CA HIS A 78 11.25 -10.97 -6.31
C HIS A 78 11.34 -10.23 -7.65
N GLY A 79 10.64 -10.71 -8.68
CA GLY A 79 10.66 -10.21 -10.04
C GLY A 79 9.27 -9.93 -10.62
N PRO A 80 9.07 -10.23 -11.90
CA PRO A 80 7.84 -9.88 -12.62
C PRO A 80 6.59 -10.61 -12.12
N GLY A 81 6.72 -11.66 -11.31
CA GLY A 81 5.61 -12.37 -10.65
C GLY A 81 5.30 -11.87 -9.25
N ARG A 82 5.94 -10.78 -8.80
CA ARG A 82 5.73 -10.20 -7.46
C ARG A 82 4.28 -9.86 -7.22
N SER A 83 3.75 -10.38 -6.10
CA SER A 83 2.35 -10.20 -5.74
C SER A 83 2.07 -8.80 -5.20
N VAL A 84 0.85 -8.32 -5.42
CA VAL A 84 0.37 -7.01 -4.93
C VAL A 84 -1.01 -7.19 -4.33
N PHE A 85 -1.20 -6.65 -3.12
CA PHE A 85 -2.50 -6.41 -2.51
C PHE A 85 -2.74 -4.90 -2.46
N LEU A 86 -3.87 -4.45 -2.98
CA LEU A 86 -4.22 -3.02 -3.04
C LEU A 86 -5.64 -2.82 -2.52
N LEU A 87 -5.79 -1.89 -1.57
CA LEU A 87 -7.06 -1.33 -1.13
C LEU A 87 -7.12 0.14 -1.54
N ARG A 88 -8.20 0.52 -2.18
CA ARG A 88 -8.53 1.91 -2.50
C ARG A 88 -9.89 2.25 -1.90
N SER A 89 -9.99 3.37 -1.22
CA SER A 89 -11.24 3.85 -0.63
C SER A 89 -11.54 5.26 -1.11
N THR A 90 -12.78 5.46 -1.51
CA THR A 90 -13.35 6.76 -1.85
C THR A 90 -14.56 7.02 -0.95
N ASN A 91 -15.22 8.17 -1.10
CA ASN A 91 -16.46 8.47 -0.37
C ASN A 91 -17.62 7.51 -0.70
N GLU A 92 -17.58 6.85 -1.86
CA GLU A 92 -18.72 6.10 -2.40
C GLU A 92 -18.52 4.59 -2.38
N ALA A 93 -17.26 4.15 -2.43
CA ALA A 93 -16.94 2.73 -2.56
C ALA A 93 -15.49 2.40 -2.17
N HIS A 94 -15.26 1.11 -1.93
CA HIS A 94 -13.95 0.53 -1.69
C HIS A 94 -13.65 -0.49 -2.79
N GLU A 95 -12.44 -0.48 -3.28
CA GLU A 95 -11.92 -1.42 -4.28
C GLU A 95 -10.78 -2.22 -3.67
N VAL A 96 -10.89 -3.54 -3.71
CA VAL A 96 -9.84 -4.46 -3.28
C VAL A 96 -9.30 -5.16 -4.51
N THR A 97 -7.99 -5.09 -4.70
CA THR A 97 -7.29 -5.74 -5.82
C THR A 97 -6.24 -6.70 -5.28
N ALA A 98 -6.21 -7.91 -5.83
CA ALA A 98 -5.17 -8.91 -5.63
C ALA A 98 -4.50 -9.21 -6.95
N ILE A 99 -3.16 -9.14 -7.00
CA ILE A 99 -2.36 -9.53 -8.17
C ILE A 99 -1.35 -10.58 -7.73
N ASN A 100 -1.28 -11.69 -8.44
CA ASN A 100 -0.27 -12.71 -8.18
C ASN A 100 0.05 -13.52 -9.45
N ALA A 101 1.22 -14.15 -9.46
CA ALA A 101 1.58 -15.10 -10.49
C ALA A 101 0.80 -16.39 -10.33
N VAL A 102 0.29 -16.91 -11.43
CA VAL A 102 -0.37 -18.23 -11.55
C VAL A 102 0.29 -19.02 -12.70
N ARG A 103 0.12 -20.33 -12.70
CA ARG A 103 0.59 -21.16 -13.83
C ARG A 103 -0.30 -20.92 -15.04
N GLN A 104 0.30 -20.98 -16.22
CA GLN A 104 -0.46 -20.86 -17.49
C GLN A 104 -1.56 -21.91 -17.59
N GLU A 105 -1.32 -23.13 -17.12
CA GLU A 105 -2.31 -24.22 -17.14
C GLU A 105 -3.56 -23.96 -16.28
N ASP A 106 -3.46 -23.06 -15.29
CA ASP A 106 -4.57 -22.68 -14.40
C ASP A 106 -5.39 -21.51 -14.97
N GLU A 107 -4.88 -20.79 -15.97
CA GLU A 107 -5.56 -19.62 -16.55
C GLU A 107 -6.97 -19.96 -17.03
N GLU A 108 -7.11 -21.03 -17.83
CA GLU A 108 -8.39 -21.42 -18.40
C GLU A 108 -9.41 -21.82 -17.33
N LYS A 109 -8.98 -22.56 -16.30
CA LYS A 109 -9.85 -22.93 -15.17
C LYS A 109 -10.35 -21.71 -14.40
N LEU A 110 -9.46 -20.76 -14.13
CA LEU A 110 -9.82 -19.50 -13.47
C LEU A 110 -10.78 -18.69 -14.32
N ARG A 111 -10.50 -18.57 -15.63
CA ARG A 111 -11.34 -17.85 -16.58
C ARG A 111 -12.75 -18.43 -16.62
N VAL A 112 -12.88 -19.72 -16.88
CA VAL A 112 -14.18 -20.42 -16.94
C VAL A 112 -14.91 -20.32 -15.59
N GLY A 113 -14.18 -20.44 -14.47
CA GLY A 113 -14.76 -20.28 -13.13
C GLY A 113 -15.34 -18.89 -12.88
N LEU A 114 -14.62 -17.85 -13.27
CA LEU A 114 -15.05 -16.45 -13.11
C LEU A 114 -16.16 -16.07 -14.09
N GLU A 115 -16.08 -16.49 -15.36
CA GLU A 115 -17.12 -16.28 -16.36
C GLU A 115 -18.46 -16.92 -15.96
N ARG A 116 -18.43 -18.06 -15.29
CA ARG A 116 -19.66 -18.68 -14.75
C ARG A 116 -20.32 -17.87 -13.64
N LEU A 117 -19.58 -17.04 -12.92
CA LEU A 117 -20.14 -16.15 -11.87
C LEU A 117 -20.67 -14.85 -12.47
N ASP A 118 -20.15 -14.46 -13.63
CA ASP A 118 -20.61 -13.25 -14.32
C ASP A 118 -22.04 -13.47 -14.81
N GLY A 119 -22.92 -12.50 -14.53
CA GLY A 119 -24.34 -12.57 -14.88
C GLY A 119 -25.21 -13.44 -13.96
N MET A 120 -24.68 -14.12 -12.93
CA MET A 120 -25.48 -14.78 -11.91
C MET A 120 -26.14 -13.79 -10.97
N ASP A 121 -27.43 -13.98 -10.70
CA ASP A 121 -28.13 -13.25 -9.65
C ASP A 121 -27.73 -13.76 -8.24
N LEU A 122 -28.15 -13.01 -7.20
CA LEU A 122 -27.81 -13.36 -5.81
C LEU A 122 -28.38 -14.72 -5.38
N GLN A 123 -29.49 -15.20 -5.94
CA GLN A 123 -30.07 -16.49 -5.61
C GLN A 123 -29.26 -17.62 -6.26
N GLN A 124 -28.85 -17.43 -7.50
CA GLN A 124 -27.99 -18.36 -8.22
C GLN A 124 -26.62 -18.50 -7.54
N LEU A 125 -25.99 -17.37 -7.17
CA LEU A 125 -24.75 -17.36 -6.41
C LEU A 125 -24.88 -18.09 -5.06
N LYS A 126 -26.01 -17.90 -4.34
CA LYS A 126 -26.29 -18.61 -3.10
C LYS A 126 -26.41 -20.12 -3.31
N GLN A 127 -27.09 -20.55 -4.36
CA GLN A 127 -27.24 -21.98 -4.68
C GLN A 127 -25.90 -22.63 -5.04
N VAL A 128 -25.08 -21.95 -5.86
CA VAL A 128 -23.74 -22.46 -6.23
C VAL A 128 -22.85 -22.55 -4.99
N PHE A 129 -22.89 -21.55 -4.10
CA PHE A 129 -22.17 -21.56 -2.83
C PHE A 129 -22.57 -22.76 -1.94
N LEU A 130 -23.89 -22.98 -1.73
CA LEU A 130 -24.38 -24.08 -0.90
C LEU A 130 -24.00 -25.46 -1.49
N ARG A 131 -24.07 -25.63 -2.81
CA ARG A 131 -23.61 -26.85 -3.47
C ARG A 131 -22.10 -27.06 -3.31
N GLY A 132 -21.33 -25.97 -3.37
CA GLY A 132 -19.89 -26.00 -3.16
C GLY A 132 -19.54 -26.50 -1.76
N LEU A 133 -20.18 -25.97 -0.72
CA LEU A 133 -20.01 -26.42 0.68
C LEU A 133 -20.31 -27.91 0.86
N GLN A 134 -21.38 -28.42 0.25
CA GLN A 134 -21.73 -29.84 0.33
C GLN A 134 -20.72 -30.75 -0.38
N ASN A 135 -20.03 -30.26 -1.42
CA ASN A 135 -19.01 -31.01 -2.14
C ASN A 135 -17.64 -30.98 -1.45
N GLU A 136 -17.33 -29.93 -0.65
CA GLU A 136 -16.10 -29.85 0.15
C GLU A 136 -16.01 -30.93 1.22
N GLU A 137 -17.12 -31.32 1.82
CA GLU A 137 -17.17 -32.44 2.76
C GLU A 137 -16.75 -33.78 2.11
N ARG A 138 -16.65 -33.83 0.78
CA ARG A 138 -16.30 -35.03 -0.01
C ARG A 138 -14.91 -35.01 -0.66
N THR A 139 -14.19 -33.89 -0.62
CA THR A 139 -12.87 -33.78 -1.26
C THR A 139 -11.84 -33.18 -0.30
N ASP A 140 -10.76 -33.93 -0.04
CA ASP A 140 -9.58 -33.50 0.75
C ASP A 140 -8.80 -32.33 0.12
N ARG A 141 -9.24 -31.77 -1.00
CA ARG A 141 -8.67 -30.62 -1.69
C ARG A 141 -9.60 -29.43 -1.55
N GLY A 142 -9.38 -28.67 -0.45
CA GLY A 142 -10.16 -27.50 -0.06
C GLY A 142 -10.58 -26.56 -1.17
N GLY A 143 -11.85 -26.26 -1.21
CA GLY A 143 -12.63 -25.09 -1.59
C GLY A 143 -12.18 -24.14 -2.68
N ALA A 144 -11.47 -24.62 -3.72
CA ALA A 144 -11.07 -23.77 -4.82
C ALA A 144 -12.30 -23.14 -5.52
N GLY A 145 -12.55 -21.86 -5.25
CA GLY A 145 -13.62 -21.08 -5.85
C GLY A 145 -14.72 -20.61 -4.90
N LEU A 146 -14.88 -21.17 -3.70
CA LEU A 146 -15.91 -20.72 -2.75
C LEU A 146 -15.70 -19.28 -2.30
N GLY A 147 -14.44 -18.86 -2.09
CA GLY A 147 -14.11 -17.46 -1.76
C GLY A 147 -14.55 -16.49 -2.86
N LEU A 148 -14.33 -16.83 -4.14
CA LEU A 148 -14.77 -16.00 -5.28
C LEU A 148 -16.29 -15.87 -5.34
N ILE A 149 -17.01 -17.00 -5.18
CA ILE A 149 -18.47 -17.03 -5.17
C ILE A 149 -19.00 -16.19 -4.00
N GLU A 150 -18.41 -16.32 -2.82
CA GLU A 150 -18.84 -15.59 -1.62
C GLU A 150 -18.53 -14.09 -1.73
N MET A 151 -17.40 -13.69 -2.32
CA MET A 151 -17.11 -12.29 -2.61
C MET A 151 -18.15 -11.69 -3.55
N ALA A 152 -18.46 -12.35 -4.68
CA ALA A 152 -19.50 -11.91 -5.60
C ALA A 152 -20.87 -11.81 -4.92
N ARG A 153 -21.24 -12.83 -4.13
CA ARG A 153 -22.52 -12.88 -3.40
C ARG A 153 -22.65 -11.76 -2.36
N ARG A 154 -21.61 -11.51 -1.56
CA ARG A 154 -21.65 -10.49 -0.49
C ARG A 154 -21.65 -9.09 -1.02
N THR A 155 -20.89 -8.84 -2.09
CA THR A 155 -20.81 -7.51 -2.68
C THR A 155 -22.02 -7.20 -3.56
N GLY A 156 -22.58 -8.21 -4.23
CA GLY A 156 -23.59 -8.05 -5.25
C GLY A 156 -23.06 -7.39 -6.53
N ASN A 157 -21.74 -7.33 -6.67
CA ASN A 157 -21.04 -6.75 -7.82
C ASN A 157 -20.30 -7.84 -8.61
N PRO A 158 -20.16 -7.69 -9.92
CA PRO A 158 -19.31 -8.58 -10.71
C PRO A 158 -17.86 -8.49 -10.26
N LEU A 159 -17.16 -9.62 -10.32
CA LEU A 159 -15.72 -9.67 -10.14
C LEU A 159 -15.04 -9.27 -11.44
N ARG A 160 -14.13 -8.30 -11.38
CA ARG A 160 -13.28 -7.97 -12.52
C ARG A 160 -11.96 -8.73 -12.42
N TYR A 161 -11.48 -9.23 -13.53
CA TYR A 161 -10.23 -9.95 -13.58
C TYR A 161 -9.52 -9.75 -14.91
N ALA A 162 -8.22 -9.93 -14.90
CA ALA A 162 -7.40 -9.90 -16.10
C ALA A 162 -6.18 -10.80 -15.95
N PHE A 163 -5.62 -11.19 -17.10
CA PHE A 163 -4.39 -11.96 -17.17
C PHE A 163 -3.40 -11.22 -18.06
N ALA A 164 -2.11 -11.25 -17.67
CA ALA A 164 -1.00 -10.77 -18.49
C ALA A 164 0.13 -11.81 -18.51
N PRO A 165 0.84 -11.97 -19.64
CA PRO A 165 1.94 -12.92 -19.72
C PRO A 165 3.14 -12.45 -18.87
N ILE A 166 3.77 -13.38 -18.14
CA ILE A 166 5.08 -13.20 -17.53
C ILE A 166 6.14 -13.89 -18.40
N ASP A 167 5.94 -15.19 -18.66
CA ASP A 167 6.79 -16.03 -19.48
C ASP A 167 5.97 -17.16 -20.15
N ALA A 168 6.63 -18.19 -20.66
CA ALA A 168 5.96 -19.31 -21.31
C ALA A 168 5.11 -20.17 -20.37
N GLN A 169 5.37 -20.14 -19.06
CA GLN A 169 4.73 -21.00 -18.06
C GLN A 169 3.87 -20.25 -17.06
N HIS A 170 3.99 -18.91 -16.99
CA HIS A 170 3.36 -18.12 -15.94
C HIS A 170 2.61 -16.91 -16.50
N ARG A 171 1.54 -16.55 -15.78
CA ARG A 171 0.70 -15.38 -16.03
C ARG A 171 0.59 -14.55 -14.75
N LEU A 172 0.52 -13.24 -14.88
CA LEU A 172 -0.04 -12.40 -13.82
C LEU A 172 -1.57 -12.54 -13.88
N PHE A 173 -2.16 -12.83 -12.77
CA PHE A 173 -3.61 -12.80 -12.57
C PHE A 173 -3.95 -11.62 -11.66
N SER A 174 -4.87 -10.78 -12.08
CA SER A 174 -5.45 -9.70 -11.26
C SER A 174 -6.91 -9.97 -10.99
N LEU A 175 -7.33 -9.80 -9.75
CA LEU A 175 -8.71 -9.85 -9.29
C LEU A 175 -9.07 -8.54 -8.62
N GLN A 176 -10.14 -7.89 -9.08
CA GLN A 176 -10.67 -6.66 -8.49
C GLN A 176 -12.09 -6.88 -7.99
N VAL A 177 -12.35 -6.44 -6.77
CA VAL A 177 -13.64 -6.57 -6.08
C VAL A 177 -14.09 -5.21 -5.58
N LEU A 178 -15.27 -4.77 -6.00
CA LEU A 178 -15.89 -3.54 -5.56
C LEU A 178 -16.85 -3.79 -4.39
N VAL A 179 -16.67 -3.06 -3.30
CA VAL A 179 -17.58 -2.98 -2.16
C VAL A 179 -18.22 -1.60 -2.15
N GLY A 180 -19.48 -1.52 -2.62
CA GLY A 180 -20.19 -0.28 -2.81
C GLY A 180 -21.16 -0.36 -3.98
N ALA A 181 -21.71 0.78 -4.42
CA ALA A 181 -22.59 0.80 -5.58
C ALA A 181 -21.80 0.57 -6.88
N GLN A 182 -22.31 -0.27 -7.76
CA GLN A 182 -21.66 -0.60 -9.04
C GLN A 182 -21.33 0.62 -9.88
N ARG A 183 -22.16 1.68 -9.82
CA ARG A 183 -21.92 2.98 -10.49
C ARG A 183 -20.66 3.70 -10.00
N ALA A 184 -20.18 3.37 -8.79
CA ALA A 184 -18.98 3.94 -8.22
C ALA A 184 -17.69 3.27 -8.77
N TRP A 185 -17.83 2.26 -9.62
CA TRP A 185 -16.69 1.63 -10.27
C TRP A 185 -16.00 2.64 -11.20
N ARG A 186 -14.82 3.08 -10.81
CA ARG A 186 -14.07 4.03 -11.63
C ARG A 186 -13.42 3.30 -12.81
N SER A 187 -13.56 3.89 -14.00
CA SER A 187 -12.74 3.53 -15.17
C SER A 187 -11.33 4.14 -15.09
N THR A 188 -11.12 5.09 -14.16
CA THR A 188 -9.88 5.83 -13.99
C THR A 188 -9.14 5.31 -12.76
N GLY A 189 -8.13 4.54 -13.00
CA GLY A 189 -7.16 4.07 -12.02
C GLY A 189 -5.87 3.74 -12.74
N PRO A 190 -4.78 3.42 -12.03
CA PRO A 190 -3.58 2.94 -12.69
C PRO A 190 -3.91 1.64 -13.46
N ASP A 191 -3.30 1.45 -14.62
CA ASP A 191 -3.22 0.10 -15.18
C ASP A 191 -2.55 -0.82 -14.17
N LEU A 192 -3.24 -1.91 -13.80
CA LEU A 192 -2.80 -2.76 -12.70
C LEU A 192 -1.49 -3.48 -12.98
N PHE A 193 -1.25 -3.84 -14.23
CA PHE A 193 -0.01 -4.51 -14.60
C PHE A 193 1.15 -3.52 -14.75
N ASP A 194 0.88 -2.29 -15.17
CA ASP A 194 1.85 -1.21 -15.12
C ASP A 194 2.19 -0.82 -13.68
N LEU A 195 1.18 -0.74 -12.79
CA LEU A 195 1.41 -0.53 -11.37
C LEU A 195 2.27 -1.65 -10.77
N GLN A 196 1.94 -2.91 -11.04
CA GLN A 196 2.70 -4.06 -10.56
C GLN A 196 4.14 -4.01 -11.08
N ARG A 197 4.35 -3.62 -12.35
CA ARG A 197 5.68 -3.45 -12.94
C ARG A 197 6.49 -2.37 -12.22
N ILE A 198 5.90 -1.23 -11.88
CA ILE A 198 6.55 -0.18 -11.08
C ILE A 198 6.89 -0.73 -9.70
N VAL A 199 5.96 -1.42 -9.04
CA VAL A 199 6.15 -1.99 -7.70
C VAL A 199 7.37 -2.91 -7.66
N TYR A 200 7.47 -3.89 -8.56
CA TYR A 200 8.61 -4.80 -8.52
C TYR A 200 9.91 -4.15 -9.00
N SER A 201 9.89 -3.29 -10.03
CA SER A 201 11.10 -2.67 -10.58
C SER A 201 11.73 -1.66 -9.62
N GLN A 202 10.93 -1.01 -8.78
CA GLN A 202 11.40 -0.06 -7.76
C GLN A 202 11.57 -0.71 -6.37
N GLY A 203 11.31 -2.00 -6.22
CA GLY A 203 11.38 -2.72 -4.95
C GLY A 203 10.34 -2.24 -3.92
N ILE A 204 9.23 -1.66 -4.35
CA ILE A 204 8.20 -1.11 -3.46
C ILE A 204 7.56 -2.24 -2.67
N SER A 205 7.56 -2.13 -1.35
CA SER A 205 6.90 -3.06 -0.44
C SER A 205 5.63 -2.49 0.16
N LEU A 206 5.56 -1.17 0.31
CA LEU A 206 4.40 -0.51 0.91
C LEU A 206 4.13 0.83 0.22
N ILE A 207 2.85 1.10 -0.05
CA ILE A 207 2.35 2.46 -0.31
C ILE A 207 1.20 2.70 0.65
N CYS A 208 1.22 3.86 1.30
CA CYS A 208 0.09 4.35 2.09
C CYS A 208 -0.18 5.81 1.74
N ARG A 209 -1.41 6.12 1.34
CA ARG A 209 -1.87 7.48 1.06
C ARG A 209 -3.11 7.77 1.87
N GLY A 210 -3.19 8.96 2.41
CA GLY A 210 -4.29 9.42 3.24
C GLY A 210 -3.88 9.71 4.67
N ARG A 211 -4.83 10.23 5.45
CA ARG A 211 -4.63 10.46 6.89
C ARG A 211 -4.80 9.12 7.61
N THR A 212 -3.70 8.56 8.06
CA THR A 212 -3.70 7.29 8.77
C THR A 212 -3.60 7.50 10.28
N PRO A 213 -4.51 6.92 11.08
CA PRO A 213 -4.40 6.92 12.54
C PRO A 213 -3.10 6.25 13.03
N ALA A 214 -2.70 6.54 14.26
CA ALA A 214 -1.49 5.98 14.86
C ALA A 214 -1.54 4.43 14.91
N SER A 215 -2.70 3.84 15.20
CA SER A 215 -2.93 2.40 15.20
C SER A 215 -2.69 1.76 13.82
N VAL A 216 -3.12 2.44 12.77
CA VAL A 216 -2.88 2.01 11.37
C VAL A 216 -1.40 2.08 11.05
N GLN A 217 -0.73 3.17 11.41
CA GLN A 217 0.71 3.32 11.19
C GLN A 217 1.50 2.22 11.91
N GLU A 218 1.13 1.89 13.14
CA GLU A 218 1.75 0.79 13.88
C GLU A 218 1.53 -0.57 13.18
N GLY A 219 0.34 -0.82 12.66
CA GLY A 219 0.04 -2.02 11.87
C GLY A 219 0.90 -2.14 10.61
N LEU A 220 1.06 -1.02 9.88
CA LEU A 220 1.91 -0.95 8.68
C LEU A 220 3.38 -1.21 9.00
N LEU A 221 3.88 -0.62 10.08
CA LEU A 221 5.25 -0.82 10.54
C LEU A 221 5.53 -2.27 10.91
N ARG A 222 4.56 -2.97 11.51
CA ARG A 222 4.68 -4.41 11.81
C ARG A 222 4.69 -5.30 10.55
N MET A 223 4.09 -4.85 9.44
CA MET A 223 4.23 -5.57 8.17
C MET A 223 5.65 -5.45 7.61
N ILE A 224 6.23 -4.25 7.68
CA ILE A 224 7.62 -4.00 7.28
C ILE A 224 8.60 -4.81 8.15
N ASP A 225 8.35 -4.90 9.47
CA ASP A 225 9.17 -5.71 10.38
C ASP A 225 9.33 -7.14 9.91
N ARG A 226 8.23 -7.73 9.46
CA ARG A 226 8.20 -9.11 9.03
C ARG A 226 8.98 -9.34 7.73
N ASP A 227 9.00 -8.33 6.85
CA ASP A 227 9.79 -8.38 5.62
C ASP A 227 11.31 -8.26 5.90
N LEU A 228 11.67 -7.87 7.14
CA LEU A 228 13.04 -7.62 7.60
C LEU A 228 13.43 -8.50 8.78
N ASP A 229 12.78 -9.65 8.97
CA ASP A 229 13.00 -10.57 10.12
C ASP A 229 14.47 -10.90 10.38
N ASP A 230 15.31 -10.88 9.34
CA ASP A 230 16.74 -11.19 9.43
C ASP A 230 17.59 -10.01 9.94
N ASP A 231 17.09 -8.77 9.91
CA ASP A 231 17.82 -7.58 10.39
C ASP A 231 16.94 -6.67 11.26
N ARG A 232 16.85 -7.03 12.54
CA ARG A 232 16.08 -6.29 13.53
C ARG A 232 16.55 -4.84 13.71
N ALA A 233 17.84 -4.57 13.56
CA ALA A 233 18.38 -3.22 13.69
C ALA A 233 17.96 -2.33 12.53
N LEU A 234 17.94 -2.87 11.31
CA LEU A 234 17.45 -2.19 10.11
C LEU A 234 15.95 -1.94 10.21
N ALA A 235 15.16 -2.92 10.68
CA ALA A 235 13.73 -2.78 10.91
C ALA A 235 13.40 -1.63 11.87
N GLU A 236 14.09 -1.54 13.01
CA GLU A 236 13.88 -0.46 13.99
C GLU A 236 14.27 0.91 13.41
N ARG A 237 15.34 1.01 12.62
CA ARG A 237 15.71 2.26 11.94
C ARG A 237 14.65 2.68 10.92
N ALA A 238 14.16 1.73 10.12
CA ALA A 238 13.11 1.99 9.13
C ALA A 238 11.81 2.49 9.77
N LYS A 239 11.36 1.87 10.86
CA LYS A 239 10.19 2.31 11.61
C LYS A 239 10.35 3.73 12.12
N HIS A 240 11.50 4.01 12.73
CA HIS A 240 11.75 5.33 13.27
C HIS A 240 11.77 6.39 12.18
N ALA A 241 12.46 6.14 11.06
CA ALA A 241 12.49 7.03 9.90
C ALA A 241 11.08 7.23 9.30
N TYR A 242 10.29 6.16 9.20
CA TYR A 242 8.90 6.23 8.75
C TYR A 242 8.07 7.19 9.62
N LEU A 243 8.10 7.02 10.94
CA LEU A 243 7.32 7.86 11.87
C LEU A 243 7.75 9.33 11.82
N LEU A 244 9.06 9.59 11.75
CA LEU A 244 9.57 10.95 11.67
C LEU A 244 9.17 11.66 10.38
N ILE A 245 9.35 11.00 9.24
CA ILE A 245 9.10 11.63 7.93
C ILE A 245 7.59 11.81 7.69
N THR A 246 6.76 10.85 8.11
CA THR A 246 5.30 10.96 7.99
C THR A 246 4.73 12.04 8.90
N GLY A 247 5.19 12.11 10.14
CA GLY A 247 4.81 13.17 11.08
C GLY A 247 5.20 14.55 10.57
N ALA A 248 6.44 14.70 10.07
CA ALA A 248 6.91 15.97 9.52
C ALA A 248 6.10 16.45 8.31
N MET A 249 5.65 15.54 7.46
CA MET A 249 4.88 15.89 6.25
C MET A 249 3.38 16.06 6.51
N ALA A 250 2.83 15.40 7.52
CA ALA A 250 1.39 15.46 7.83
C ALA A 250 0.94 16.87 8.21
N ASP A 251 1.78 17.61 8.90
CA ASP A 251 1.49 18.99 9.35
C ASP A 251 1.58 20.01 8.22
N MET A 252 2.22 19.68 7.10
CA MET A 252 2.52 20.60 5.99
C MET A 252 1.73 20.31 4.71
N ALA A 253 1.11 19.12 4.59
CA ALA A 253 0.33 18.76 3.41
C ALA A 253 -0.94 19.59 3.31
N VAL A 254 -1.14 20.28 2.19
CA VAL A 254 -2.31 21.15 1.94
C VAL A 254 -3.53 20.34 1.45
N ALA A 255 -3.31 19.16 0.86
CA ALA A 255 -4.39 18.38 0.29
C ALA A 255 -5.21 17.66 1.36
N GLU A 256 -6.55 17.66 1.20
CA GLU A 256 -7.45 16.85 2.02
C GLU A 256 -7.12 15.35 1.97
N GLU A 257 -6.54 14.92 0.84
CA GLU A 257 -6.16 13.54 0.56
C GLU A 257 -4.91 13.06 1.34
N GLY A 258 -4.19 13.99 2.00
CA GLY A 258 -3.00 13.69 2.80
C GLY A 258 -1.75 13.31 2.01
N PRO A 259 -0.63 13.07 2.71
CA PRO A 259 0.61 12.64 2.09
C PRO A 259 0.54 11.19 1.63
N MET A 260 1.40 10.83 0.68
CA MET A 260 1.65 9.45 0.28
C MET A 260 3.04 9.02 0.73
N VAL A 261 3.10 7.92 1.47
CA VAL A 261 4.33 7.26 1.89
C VAL A 261 4.59 6.07 0.98
N VAL A 262 5.82 5.93 0.53
CA VAL A 262 6.30 4.78 -0.24
C VAL A 262 7.52 4.20 0.47
N VAL A 263 7.48 2.91 0.76
CA VAL A 263 8.62 2.17 1.32
C VAL A 263 9.09 1.19 0.27
N ALA A 264 10.35 1.30 -0.12
CA ALA A 264 11.01 0.38 -1.04
C ALA A 264 12.12 -0.37 -0.30
N ILE A 265 12.15 -1.69 -0.46
CA ILE A 265 13.12 -2.56 0.18
C ILE A 265 14.02 -3.16 -0.90
N SER A 266 15.32 -3.03 -0.70
CA SER A 266 16.35 -3.67 -1.51
C SER A 266 17.35 -4.41 -0.59
N PRO A 267 18.15 -5.34 -1.10
CA PRO A 267 19.11 -6.09 -0.27
C PRO A 267 20.10 -5.23 0.52
N ALA A 268 20.36 -3.99 0.06
CA ALA A 268 21.38 -3.12 0.65
C ALA A 268 20.79 -1.99 1.52
N ARG A 269 19.51 -1.66 1.36
CA ARG A 269 18.91 -0.49 2.02
C ARG A 269 17.39 -0.50 1.95
N ILE A 270 16.77 0.25 2.85
CA ILE A 270 15.37 0.62 2.79
C ILE A 270 15.28 2.09 2.44
N THR A 271 14.50 2.40 1.40
CA THR A 271 14.21 3.78 0.99
C THR A 271 12.80 4.13 1.44
N ILE A 272 12.66 5.23 2.17
CA ILE A 272 11.35 5.77 2.59
C ILE A 272 11.19 7.14 1.93
N SER A 273 10.16 7.26 1.10
CA SER A 273 9.82 8.49 0.40
C SER A 273 8.43 8.95 0.84
N VAL A 274 8.27 10.24 1.10
CA VAL A 274 6.97 10.84 1.38
C VAL A 274 6.74 12.00 0.43
N GLY A 275 5.62 11.95 -0.28
CA GLY A 275 5.23 12.98 -1.24
C GLY A 275 3.89 13.61 -0.90
N ALA A 276 3.79 14.95 -1.02
CA ALA A 276 2.53 15.68 -0.86
C ALA A 276 2.54 17.00 -1.64
N PRO A 277 1.36 17.49 -2.10
CA PRO A 277 1.21 18.88 -2.53
C PRO A 277 1.37 19.82 -1.33
N MET A 278 2.05 20.94 -1.52
CA MET A 278 2.32 21.95 -0.50
C MET A 278 2.06 23.37 -1.00
N ALA A 279 1.84 24.28 -0.08
CA ALA A 279 1.87 25.72 -0.41
C ALA A 279 3.30 26.16 -0.77
N ALA A 280 3.45 27.04 -1.75
CA ALA A 280 4.77 27.49 -2.24
C ALA A 280 5.68 28.04 -1.13
N ALA A 281 5.12 28.75 -0.13
CA ALA A 281 5.87 29.24 1.00
C ALA A 281 6.46 28.12 1.88
N GLU A 282 5.70 27.03 2.09
CA GLU A 282 6.18 25.87 2.84
C GLU A 282 7.24 25.10 2.08
N VAL A 283 7.14 24.99 0.75
CA VAL A 283 8.15 24.35 -0.08
C VAL A 283 9.52 24.97 0.13
N GLN A 284 9.61 26.31 0.03
CA GLN A 284 10.89 27.02 0.22
C GLN A 284 11.46 26.76 1.62
N ARG A 285 10.60 26.74 2.62
CA ARG A 285 10.99 26.44 4.00
C ARG A 285 11.54 25.01 4.14
N VAL A 286 10.87 24.01 3.58
CA VAL A 286 11.31 22.60 3.62
C VAL A 286 12.64 22.44 2.91
N VAL A 287 12.77 22.95 1.68
CA VAL A 287 14.00 22.88 0.89
C VAL A 287 15.17 23.52 1.61
N GLN A 288 14.95 24.70 2.24
CA GLN A 288 16.00 25.39 2.98
C GLN A 288 16.41 24.62 4.25
N LEU A 289 15.45 24.06 4.98
CA LEU A 289 15.73 23.23 6.17
C LEU A 289 16.52 21.97 5.80
N VAL A 290 16.15 21.27 4.74
CA VAL A 290 16.89 20.09 4.27
C VAL A 290 18.32 20.47 3.89
N ARG A 291 18.52 21.56 3.16
CA ARG A 291 19.88 22.07 2.84
C ARG A 291 20.69 22.37 4.08
N ASN A 292 20.09 23.03 5.05
CA ASN A 292 20.77 23.41 6.30
C ASN A 292 21.17 22.17 7.12
N VAL A 293 20.31 21.16 7.17
CA VAL A 293 20.58 19.90 7.88
C VAL A 293 21.69 19.12 7.19
N ASN A 294 21.64 18.98 5.87
CA ASN A 294 22.64 18.26 5.08
C ASN A 294 24.02 18.97 5.05
N ALA A 295 24.06 20.28 5.31
CA ALA A 295 25.32 21.02 5.41
C ALA A 295 26.08 20.78 6.73
N LEU A 296 25.46 20.13 7.73
CA LEU A 296 26.08 19.82 9.01
C LEU A 296 26.79 18.46 8.96
N ASP A 297 28.01 18.43 9.48
CA ASP A 297 28.68 17.15 9.76
C ASP A 297 28.04 16.42 10.97
N ALA A 298 28.37 15.17 11.17
CA ALA A 298 27.77 14.37 12.25
C ALA A 298 27.93 15.00 13.64
N PRO A 299 29.10 15.55 14.04
CA PRO A 299 29.24 16.34 15.28
C PRO A 299 28.39 17.58 15.32
N GLY A 300 28.26 18.30 14.20
CA GLY A 300 27.42 19.50 14.06
C GLY A 300 25.94 19.20 14.25
N LEU A 301 25.45 18.14 13.59
CA LEU A 301 24.08 17.62 13.76
C LEU A 301 23.78 17.28 15.23
N GLN A 302 24.71 16.58 15.90
CA GLN A 302 24.53 16.17 17.28
C GLN A 302 24.53 17.38 18.25
N ARG A 303 25.40 18.36 18.03
CA ARG A 303 25.42 19.62 18.81
C ARG A 303 24.15 20.39 18.60
N ARG A 304 23.75 20.67 17.36
CA ARG A 304 22.57 21.46 17.03
C ARG A 304 21.29 20.81 17.58
N TYR A 305 21.14 19.50 17.40
CA TYR A 305 20.00 18.73 17.94
C TYR A 305 19.90 18.87 19.46
N ARG A 306 21.02 18.69 20.19
CA ARG A 306 21.07 18.85 21.64
C ARG A 306 20.76 20.27 22.07
N ASP A 307 21.28 21.30 21.40
CA ASP A 307 21.08 22.70 21.76
C ASP A 307 19.61 23.13 21.58
N ILE A 308 18.94 22.60 20.57
CA ILE A 308 17.49 22.76 20.35
C ILE A 308 16.73 22.08 21.51
N LEU A 309 17.01 20.84 21.84
CA LEU A 309 16.33 20.11 22.92
C LEU A 309 16.51 20.79 24.29
N LEU A 310 17.64 21.47 24.50
CA LEU A 310 17.93 22.22 25.73
C LEU A 310 17.38 23.66 25.71
N GLY A 311 16.68 24.05 24.63
CA GLY A 311 16.16 25.40 24.49
C GLY A 311 17.23 26.50 24.36
N ARG A 312 18.47 26.16 24.00
CA ARG A 312 19.60 27.09 23.82
C ARG A 312 19.58 27.82 22.49
N VAL A 313 18.86 27.29 21.53
CA VAL A 313 18.71 27.84 20.18
C VAL A 313 17.25 27.74 19.78
N GLU A 314 16.72 28.82 19.19
CA GLU A 314 15.38 28.79 18.62
C GLU A 314 15.31 27.81 17.44
N THR A 315 14.21 27.05 17.34
CA THR A 315 13.92 26.13 16.25
C THR A 315 12.95 26.76 15.27
N VAL A 316 13.03 26.36 14.01
CA VAL A 316 12.04 26.71 12.99
C VAL A 316 10.77 25.82 13.13
N GLY A 317 10.66 25.02 14.20
CA GLY A 317 9.54 24.15 14.51
C GLY A 317 9.91 22.67 14.54
N GLY A 318 8.92 21.81 14.78
CA GLY A 318 9.10 20.35 14.92
C GLY A 318 9.75 19.67 13.70
N LEU A 319 9.54 20.22 12.49
CA LEU A 319 10.15 19.72 11.27
C LEU A 319 11.69 19.72 11.31
N GLU A 320 12.32 20.79 11.86
CA GLU A 320 13.80 20.85 11.93
C GLU A 320 14.35 19.71 12.80
N LEU A 321 13.72 19.43 13.94
CA LEU A 321 14.09 18.32 14.80
C LEU A 321 13.91 16.95 14.11
N SER A 322 12.80 16.77 13.42
CA SER A 322 12.53 15.52 12.68
C SER A 322 13.55 15.29 11.57
N LEU A 323 13.87 16.31 10.78
CA LEU A 323 14.88 16.23 9.72
C LEU A 323 16.29 15.96 10.28
N MET A 324 16.65 16.56 11.42
CA MET A 324 17.94 16.28 12.08
C MET A 324 18.02 14.86 12.61
N ASP A 325 16.96 14.35 13.21
CA ASP A 325 16.95 12.96 13.71
C ASP A 325 16.97 11.96 12.55
N LEU A 326 16.27 12.27 11.44
CA LEU A 326 16.37 11.51 10.18
C LEU A 326 17.81 11.50 9.65
N ALA A 327 18.45 12.67 9.49
CA ALA A 327 19.81 12.79 8.97
C ALA A 327 20.85 12.03 9.83
N ARG A 328 20.65 11.98 11.15
CA ARG A 328 21.52 11.23 12.07
C ARG A 328 21.41 9.72 11.93
N ARG A 329 20.32 9.22 11.38
CA ARG A 329 19.99 7.79 11.27
C ARG A 329 20.01 7.27 9.85
N SER A 330 20.00 8.18 8.86
CA SER A 330 20.02 7.84 7.45
C SER A 330 21.42 7.40 7.00
N MET A 331 21.46 6.62 5.93
CA MET A 331 22.70 6.19 5.25
C MET A 331 23.26 7.25 4.31
N GLY A 332 22.88 8.51 4.44
CA GLY A 332 23.30 9.63 3.61
C GLY A 332 22.40 10.84 3.83
N ASP A 333 22.46 11.78 2.90
CA ASP A 333 21.68 13.00 2.96
C ASP A 333 20.18 12.75 2.84
N VAL A 334 19.38 13.56 3.53
CA VAL A 334 17.94 13.67 3.29
C VAL A 334 17.74 14.28 1.90
N ARG A 335 17.09 13.54 1.01
CA ARG A 335 16.82 14.04 -0.35
C ARG A 335 15.49 14.78 -0.39
N CYS A 336 15.45 15.89 -1.09
CA CYS A 336 14.25 16.70 -1.28
C CYS A 336 14.13 17.10 -2.75
N SER A 337 12.97 16.93 -3.34
CA SER A 337 12.64 17.40 -4.69
C SER A 337 11.31 18.12 -4.71
N GLU A 338 11.26 19.16 -5.54
CA GLU A 338 10.05 19.89 -5.89
C GLU A 338 9.64 19.51 -7.32
N LEU A 339 8.40 19.11 -7.50
CA LEU A 339 7.82 18.72 -8.78
C LEU A 339 6.54 19.52 -9.03
N ALA A 340 6.15 19.72 -10.28
CA ALA A 340 4.91 20.41 -10.63
C ALA A 340 3.71 19.47 -10.53
N TRP A 341 2.63 19.89 -9.85
CA TRP A 341 1.41 19.15 -9.72
C TRP A 341 0.18 20.06 -9.69
N SER A 342 -0.72 19.94 -10.68
CA SER A 342 -2.08 20.57 -10.70
C SER A 342 -2.13 22.02 -10.15
N GLY A 343 -1.16 22.86 -10.50
CA GLY A 343 -1.10 24.26 -10.06
C GLY A 343 -0.50 24.50 -8.67
N SER A 344 -0.11 23.46 -7.95
CA SER A 344 0.62 23.54 -6.68
C SER A 344 1.94 22.74 -6.79
N PRO A 345 3.00 23.13 -6.09
CA PRO A 345 4.20 22.33 -6.03
C PRO A 345 3.95 21.04 -5.23
N PHE A 346 4.55 19.95 -5.71
CA PHE A 346 4.56 18.64 -5.03
C PHE A 346 5.97 18.40 -4.48
N VAL A 347 6.06 18.19 -3.19
CA VAL A 347 7.36 17.95 -2.52
C VAL A 347 7.51 16.48 -2.20
N VAL A 348 8.68 15.93 -2.52
CA VAL A 348 9.08 14.59 -2.09
C VAL A 348 10.27 14.71 -1.16
N LEU A 349 10.14 14.17 0.04
CA LEU A 349 11.24 13.91 0.97
C LEU A 349 11.58 12.42 0.92
N GLU A 350 12.87 12.11 0.91
CA GLU A 350 13.34 10.72 0.82
C GLU A 350 14.57 10.49 1.69
N VAL A 351 14.62 9.35 2.36
CA VAL A 351 15.77 8.88 3.15
C VAL A 351 16.08 7.42 2.86
N ASP A 352 17.35 7.07 2.92
CA ASP A 352 17.82 5.67 2.97
C ASP A 352 18.24 5.30 4.39
N VAL A 353 17.85 4.13 4.86
CA VAL A 353 18.18 3.59 6.17
C VAL A 353 18.71 2.15 6.09
#